data_82014cce229cf234a76aca199b45f028
#
_entry.id   82014cce229cf234a76aca199b45f028
#
_cell.length_a   1.000
_cell.length_b   1.000
_cell.length_c   1.000
_cell.angle_alpha   90.00
_cell.angle_beta   90.00
_cell.angle_gamma   90.00
#
_symmetry.space_group_name_H-M   'P 1'
#
loop_
_entity.id
_entity.type
_entity.pdbx_description
1 polymer ?
#
loop_
_entity_poly.entity_id
_entity_poly.type
_entity_poly.pdbx_seq_one_letter_code
_entity_poly.pdbx_strand_id
1 'polypeptide(L)'
;MHPCFLFFTGHDCCAWYRVQPEGPGKLRILTTLLVPRATKARLDFPEILENEIARLLAFHLEDMEACSAVQRGFASRTYQPGRLSHLEMPVWLFHRYIAARARGVWPTDDRPAAPSQKGERP
;
A
#
# COMPACT_ATOMS: atom_id res chain seq x y z
N MET A 1 5.32 -5.92 6.29
CA MET A 1 4.28 -5.59 7.26
C MET A 1 2.87 -5.94 6.75
N HIS A 2 2.80 -6.93 5.89
CA HIS A 2 1.53 -7.47 5.42
C HIS A 2 0.73 -8.11 6.56
N PRO A 3 -0.60 -8.13 6.46
CA PRO A 3 -1.38 -7.63 5.32
C PRO A 3 -1.97 -6.23 5.52
N CYS A 4 -1.86 -5.63 6.70
CA CYS A 4 -2.73 -4.52 7.10
C CYS A 4 -1.98 -3.19 7.29
N PHE A 5 -0.77 -3.07 6.79
CA PHE A 5 0.05 -1.88 6.96
C PHE A 5 0.79 -1.49 5.68
N LEU A 6 0.58 -0.25 5.23
CA LEU A 6 1.30 0.37 4.12
C LEU A 6 2.00 1.63 4.63
N PHE A 7 3.16 1.92 4.09
CA PHE A 7 3.97 3.07 4.50
C PHE A 7 4.49 3.79 3.27
N PHE A 8 4.28 5.10 3.22
CA PHE A 8 4.76 5.98 2.16
C PHE A 8 5.69 7.03 2.75
N THR A 9 6.75 7.32 2.03
CA THR A 9 7.70 8.39 2.37
C THR A 9 7.66 9.46 1.29
N GLY A 10 7.46 10.69 1.69
CA GLY A 10 7.62 11.88 0.86
C GLY A 10 8.90 12.64 1.24
N HIS A 11 9.08 13.85 0.68
CA HIS A 11 10.23 14.70 0.98
C HIS A 11 10.21 15.19 2.42
N ASP A 12 9.05 15.66 2.90
CA ASP A 12 8.88 16.33 4.18
C ASP A 12 7.86 15.66 5.10
N CYS A 13 7.31 14.53 4.69
CA CYS A 13 6.34 13.80 5.48
C CYS A 13 6.35 12.30 5.16
N CYS A 14 5.80 11.54 6.10
CA CYS A 14 5.52 10.13 5.90
C CYS A 14 4.05 9.90 6.18
N ALA A 15 3.42 9.03 5.40
CA ALA A 15 2.07 8.58 5.69
C ALA A 15 2.06 7.07 5.91
N TRP A 16 1.39 6.63 6.95
CA TRP A 16 1.11 5.22 7.11
C TRP A 16 -0.38 4.95 7.06
N TYR A 17 -0.71 3.81 6.49
CA TYR A 17 -2.08 3.33 6.37
C TYR A 17 -2.23 2.06 7.17
N ARG A 18 -3.23 2.03 8.02
CA ARG A 18 -3.68 0.83 8.69
C ARG A 18 -5.00 0.39 8.07
N VAL A 19 -4.98 -0.77 7.43
CA VAL A 19 -6.16 -1.38 6.82
C VAL A 19 -6.85 -2.25 7.86
N GLN A 20 -8.13 -1.98 8.10
CA GLN A 20 -8.99 -2.75 9.01
C GLN A 20 -10.11 -3.40 8.21
N PRO A 21 -10.09 -4.73 8.02
CA PRO A 21 -11.22 -5.44 7.45
C PRO A 21 -12.47 -5.30 8.34
N GLU A 22 -13.60 -4.93 7.73
CA GLU A 22 -14.89 -4.82 8.41
C GLU A 22 -15.89 -5.89 7.94
N GLY A 23 -15.47 -6.77 7.02
CA GLY A 23 -16.27 -7.86 6.48
C GLY A 23 -15.90 -8.16 5.02
N PRO A 24 -16.58 -9.11 4.38
CA PRO A 24 -16.38 -9.41 2.97
C PRO A 24 -16.65 -8.18 2.11
N GLY A 25 -15.65 -7.76 1.34
CA GLY A 25 -15.76 -6.59 0.44
C GLY A 25 -15.82 -5.23 1.12
N LYS A 26 -15.57 -5.17 2.44
CA LYS A 26 -15.57 -3.91 3.19
C LYS A 26 -14.33 -3.77 4.07
N LEU A 27 -13.68 -2.63 3.97
CA LEU A 27 -12.53 -2.29 4.80
C LEU A 27 -12.57 -0.81 5.20
N ARG A 28 -11.85 -0.50 6.27
CA ARG A 28 -11.57 0.87 6.70
C ARG A 28 -10.09 1.13 6.59
N ILE A 29 -9.70 2.29 6.07
CA ILE A 29 -8.33 2.75 6.04
C ILE A 29 -8.19 3.89 7.05
N LEU A 30 -7.25 3.73 7.98
CA LEU A 30 -6.83 4.80 8.87
C LEU A 30 -5.49 5.33 8.38
N THR A 31 -5.48 6.60 8.03
CA THR A 31 -4.27 7.31 7.58
C THR A 31 -3.69 8.13 8.71
N THR A 32 -2.40 8.01 8.95
CA THR A 32 -1.65 8.82 9.91
C THR A 32 -0.53 9.53 9.17
N LEU A 33 -0.52 10.85 9.28
CA LEU A 33 0.54 11.69 8.72
C LEU A 33 1.60 11.93 9.80
N LEU A 34 2.84 11.66 9.47
CA LEU A 34 4.02 11.92 10.31
C LEU A 34 4.82 13.05 9.66
N VAL A 35 5.14 14.06 10.44
CA VAL A 35 5.94 15.21 9.99
C VAL A 35 7.17 15.39 10.88
N PRO A 36 8.31 15.84 10.34
CA PRO A 36 9.48 16.17 11.13
C PRO A 36 9.19 17.25 12.17
N ARG A 37 9.89 17.20 13.30
CA ARG A 37 9.75 18.23 14.35
C ARG A 37 10.08 19.63 13.82
N ALA A 38 11.05 19.75 12.93
CA ALA A 38 11.42 21.01 12.29
C ALA A 38 10.27 21.60 11.48
N THR A 39 9.57 20.76 10.68
CA THR A 39 8.39 21.20 9.93
C THR A 39 7.26 21.64 10.85
N LYS A 40 7.02 20.89 11.95
CA LYS A 40 6.00 21.24 12.95
C LYS A 40 6.29 22.58 13.66
N ALA A 41 7.56 22.95 13.79
CA ALA A 41 7.98 24.19 14.47
C ALA A 41 7.88 25.45 13.58
N ARG A 42 7.54 25.30 12.30
CA ARG A 42 7.39 26.43 11.36
C ARG A 42 6.12 27.23 11.67
N LEU A 43 6.17 28.52 11.44
CA LEU A 43 5.01 29.42 11.63
C LEU A 43 3.88 29.12 10.62
N ASP A 44 4.23 28.66 9.43
CA ASP A 44 3.30 28.29 8.36
C ASP A 44 2.85 26.81 8.43
N PHE A 45 3.17 26.10 9.53
CA PHE A 45 2.80 24.69 9.70
C PHE A 45 1.29 24.42 9.56
N PRO A 46 0.37 25.25 10.06
CA PRO A 46 -1.06 25.02 9.87
C PRO A 46 -1.46 24.97 8.39
N GLU A 47 -0.94 25.88 7.58
CA GLU A 47 -1.19 25.90 6.13
C GLU A 47 -0.58 24.68 5.43
N ILE A 48 0.65 24.32 5.77
CA ILE A 48 1.31 23.10 5.26
C ILE A 48 0.45 21.87 5.57
N LEU A 49 -0.03 21.75 6.81
CA LEU A 49 -0.84 20.60 7.24
C LEU A 49 -2.18 20.54 6.47
N GLU A 50 -2.85 21.66 6.32
CA GLU A 50 -4.11 21.75 5.59
C GLU A 50 -3.93 21.32 4.13
N ASN A 51 -2.91 21.83 3.46
CA ASN A 51 -2.56 21.48 2.08
C ASN A 51 -2.23 19.98 1.93
N GLU A 52 -1.46 19.40 2.86
CA GLU A 52 -1.14 17.96 2.84
C GLU A 52 -2.36 17.09 3.07
N ILE A 53 -3.25 17.48 3.99
CA ILE A 53 -4.51 16.78 4.23
C ILE A 53 -5.40 16.85 2.99
N ALA A 54 -5.55 18.02 2.38
CA ALA A 54 -6.36 18.20 1.17
C ALA A 54 -5.83 17.36 0.01
N ARG A 55 -4.52 17.35 -0.20
CA ARG A 55 -3.85 16.53 -1.22
C ARG A 55 -4.08 15.02 -1.00
N LEU A 56 -3.91 14.55 0.23
CA LEU A 56 -4.15 13.16 0.58
C LEU A 56 -5.60 12.75 0.41
N LEU A 57 -6.55 13.62 0.78
CA LEU A 57 -7.98 13.35 0.62
C LEU A 57 -8.36 13.23 -0.86
N ALA A 58 -7.90 14.15 -1.72
CA ALA A 58 -8.18 14.10 -3.15
C ALA A 58 -7.69 12.78 -3.77
N PHE A 59 -6.45 12.40 -3.48
CA PHE A 59 -5.86 11.14 -3.92
C PHE A 59 -6.65 9.91 -3.41
N HIS A 60 -7.03 9.90 -2.13
CA HIS A 60 -7.76 8.76 -1.56
C HIS A 60 -9.17 8.62 -2.11
N LEU A 61 -9.86 9.74 -2.40
CA LEU A 61 -11.21 9.66 -2.98
C LEU A 61 -11.19 9.03 -4.37
N GLU A 62 -10.22 9.40 -5.20
CA GLU A 62 -10.01 8.79 -6.51
C GLU A 62 -9.74 7.28 -6.40
N ASP A 63 -8.80 6.90 -5.54
CA ASP A 63 -8.45 5.48 -5.33
C ASP A 63 -9.62 4.66 -4.77
N MET A 64 -10.41 5.22 -3.85
CA MET A 64 -11.56 4.54 -3.27
C MET A 64 -12.65 4.28 -4.31
N GLU A 65 -12.88 5.22 -5.23
CA GLU A 65 -13.80 5.03 -6.34
C GLU A 65 -13.33 3.92 -7.27
N ALA A 66 -12.06 3.96 -7.68
CA ALA A 66 -11.43 2.94 -8.53
C ALA A 66 -11.48 1.55 -7.87
N CYS A 67 -11.07 1.43 -6.61
CA CYS A 67 -11.11 0.17 -5.87
C CYS A 67 -12.53 -0.38 -5.73
N SER A 68 -13.51 0.49 -5.48
CA SER A 68 -14.92 0.10 -5.40
C SER A 68 -15.46 -0.41 -6.74
N ALA A 69 -15.05 0.21 -7.85
CA ALA A 69 -15.41 -0.25 -9.19
C ALA A 69 -14.79 -1.62 -9.51
N VAL A 70 -13.52 -1.82 -9.17
CA VAL A 70 -12.82 -3.11 -9.33
C VAL A 70 -13.49 -4.19 -8.47
N GLN A 71 -13.86 -3.89 -7.23
CA GLN A 71 -14.55 -4.85 -6.36
C GLN A 71 -15.91 -5.28 -6.93
N ARG A 72 -16.66 -4.36 -7.55
CA ARG A 72 -17.89 -4.72 -8.27
C ARG A 72 -17.62 -5.59 -9.48
N GLY A 73 -16.53 -5.32 -10.21
CA GLY A 73 -16.09 -6.14 -11.35
C GLY A 73 -15.76 -7.57 -10.94
N PHE A 74 -15.12 -7.78 -9.79
CA PHE A 74 -14.80 -9.12 -9.25
C PHE A 74 -16.03 -9.95 -8.92
N ALA A 75 -17.16 -9.32 -8.65
CA ALA A 75 -18.44 -10.00 -8.42
C ALA A 75 -19.14 -10.43 -9.72
N SER A 76 -18.62 -10.07 -10.88
CA SER A 76 -19.19 -10.46 -12.19
C SER A 76 -19.02 -11.96 -12.43
N ARG A 77 -20.05 -12.56 -13.04
CA ARG A 77 -20.01 -13.98 -13.46
C ARG A 77 -18.98 -14.26 -14.57
N THR A 78 -18.60 -13.22 -15.31
CA THR A 78 -17.63 -13.32 -16.42
C THR A 78 -16.21 -12.97 -15.99
N TYR A 79 -16.01 -12.64 -14.71
CA TYR A 79 -14.67 -12.31 -14.21
C TYR A 79 -13.74 -13.51 -14.31
N GLN A 80 -12.57 -13.28 -14.87
CA GLN A 80 -11.45 -14.23 -14.88
C GLN A 80 -10.19 -13.53 -14.38
N PRO A 81 -9.41 -14.16 -13.47
CA PRO A 81 -8.17 -13.58 -13.00
C PRO A 81 -7.18 -13.38 -14.16
N GLY A 82 -6.63 -12.17 -14.26
CA GLY A 82 -5.54 -11.87 -15.19
C GLY A 82 -4.19 -12.37 -14.69
N ARG A 83 -3.20 -12.36 -15.57
CA ARG A 83 -1.79 -12.59 -15.20
C ARG A 83 -1.20 -11.29 -14.65
N LEU A 84 -0.43 -11.40 -13.59
CA LEU A 84 0.34 -10.26 -13.08
C LEU A 84 1.54 -9.98 -13.99
N SER A 85 1.85 -8.71 -14.20
CA SER A 85 3.04 -8.25 -14.89
C SER A 85 4.28 -8.38 -14.01
N HIS A 86 5.47 -8.24 -14.59
CA HIS A 86 6.72 -8.22 -13.83
C HIS A 86 6.84 -7.00 -12.89
N LEU A 87 6.08 -5.94 -13.13
CA LEU A 87 6.05 -4.75 -12.28
C LEU A 87 5.16 -4.93 -11.03
N GLU A 88 4.35 -5.99 -10.99
CA GLU A 88 3.39 -6.26 -9.92
C GLU A 88 3.94 -7.27 -8.88
N MET A 89 5.25 -7.35 -8.75
CA MET A 89 5.90 -8.22 -7.76
C MET A 89 5.36 -8.03 -6.33
N PRO A 90 5.11 -6.80 -5.82
CA PRO A 90 4.51 -6.62 -4.50
C PRO A 90 3.12 -7.24 -4.37
N VAL A 91 2.29 -7.18 -5.41
CA VAL A 91 0.96 -7.81 -5.45
C VAL A 91 1.08 -9.33 -5.39
N TRP A 92 2.01 -9.91 -6.16
CA TRP A 92 2.29 -11.34 -6.15
C TRP A 92 2.77 -11.82 -4.77
N LEU A 93 3.68 -11.10 -4.12
CA LEU A 93 4.15 -11.41 -2.76
C LEU A 93 3.01 -11.34 -1.74
N PHE A 94 2.13 -10.37 -1.87
CA PHE A 94 0.94 -10.25 -1.03
C PHE A 94 0.01 -11.45 -1.21
N HIS A 95 -0.28 -11.86 -2.45
CA HIS A 95 -1.11 -13.05 -2.72
C HIS A 95 -0.48 -14.33 -2.15
N ARG A 96 0.84 -14.50 -2.30
CA ARG A 96 1.56 -15.62 -1.68
C ARG A 96 1.42 -15.63 -0.17
N TYR A 97 1.58 -14.46 0.46
CA TYR A 97 1.40 -14.31 1.89
C TYR A 97 0.00 -14.75 2.33
N ILE A 98 -1.03 -14.21 1.69
CA ILE A 98 -2.43 -14.55 2.03
C ILE A 98 -2.69 -16.04 1.83
N ALA A 99 -2.27 -16.62 0.70
CA ALA A 99 -2.44 -18.04 0.42
C ALA A 99 -1.72 -18.94 1.42
N ALA A 100 -0.54 -18.57 1.89
CA ALA A 100 0.18 -19.29 2.94
C ALA A 100 -0.56 -19.21 4.28
N ARG A 101 -1.02 -18.03 4.66
CA ARG A 101 -1.80 -17.82 5.90
C ARG A 101 -3.11 -18.58 5.90
N ALA A 102 -3.83 -18.61 4.78
CA ALA A 102 -5.07 -19.39 4.64
C ALA A 102 -4.84 -20.90 4.80
N ARG A 103 -3.63 -21.38 4.50
CA ARG A 103 -3.22 -22.79 4.71
C ARG A 103 -2.60 -23.05 6.09
N GLY A 104 -2.57 -22.07 6.98
CA GLY A 104 -1.96 -22.19 8.30
C GLY A 104 -0.42 -22.20 8.29
N VAL A 105 0.21 -21.84 7.19
CA VAL A 105 1.67 -21.85 7.04
C VAL A 105 2.21 -20.43 7.19
N TRP A 106 3.36 -20.29 7.86
CA TRP A 106 4.09 -19.02 7.84
C TRP A 106 4.83 -18.90 6.52
N PRO A 107 4.72 -17.79 5.80
CA PRO A 107 5.51 -17.59 4.59
C PRO A 107 7.01 -17.60 4.96
N THR A 108 7.73 -18.54 4.41
CA THR A 108 9.19 -18.51 4.44
C THR A 108 9.70 -17.41 3.51
N ASP A 109 10.86 -16.85 3.81
CA ASP A 109 11.45 -15.76 3.03
C ASP A 109 12.10 -16.31 1.74
N ASP A 110 11.27 -16.90 0.88
CA ASP A 110 11.66 -17.43 -0.44
C ASP A 110 11.88 -16.30 -1.47
N ARG A 111 12.41 -15.16 -1.03
CA ARG A 111 12.84 -14.15 -2.00
C ARG A 111 13.92 -14.77 -2.88
N PRO A 112 13.78 -14.76 -4.22
CA PRO A 112 14.89 -15.12 -5.08
C PRO A 112 16.09 -14.26 -4.66
N ALA A 113 17.24 -14.90 -4.45
CA ALA A 113 18.47 -14.19 -4.12
C ALA A 113 18.63 -13.03 -5.11
N ALA A 114 18.88 -11.83 -4.59
CA ALA A 114 19.15 -10.69 -5.44
C ALA A 114 20.26 -11.09 -6.42
N PRO A 115 20.16 -10.77 -7.72
CA PRO A 115 21.20 -11.08 -8.66
C PRO A 115 22.49 -10.50 -8.12
N SER A 116 23.50 -11.37 -7.92
CA SER A 116 24.81 -10.96 -7.46
C SER A 116 25.31 -9.91 -8.45
N GLN A 117 25.45 -8.67 -8.00
CA GLN A 117 26.21 -7.67 -8.74
C GLN A 117 27.66 -8.19 -8.75
N LYS A 118 27.99 -9.01 -9.74
CA LYS A 118 29.38 -9.27 -10.10
C LYS A 118 29.92 -7.93 -10.57
N GLY A 119 30.71 -7.32 -9.68
CA GLY A 119 31.37 -6.09 -9.97
C GLY A 119 32.32 -6.27 -11.16
N GLU A 120 32.00 -5.60 -12.21
CA GLU A 120 33.01 -5.06 -13.09
C GLU A 120 33.59 -3.85 -12.39
N ARG A 121 34.76 -4.01 -11.79
CA ARG A 121 35.66 -2.88 -11.55
C ARG A 121 36.73 -2.93 -12.64
N PRO A 122 37.08 -1.77 -13.18
CA PRO A 122 38.12 -1.61 -14.20
C PRO A 122 39.50 -1.96 -13.66
#